data_c3876126b6669e13a313e514fe51383d
#
_entry.id   c3876126b6669e13a313e514fe51383d
#
_cell.length_a   1.000
_cell.length_b   1.000
_cell.length_c   1.000
_cell.angle_alpha   90.00
_cell.angle_beta   90.00
_cell.angle_gamma   90.00
#
_symmetry.space_group_name_H-M   'P 1'
#
loop_
_entity.id
_entity.type
_entity.pdbx_description
1 polymer ?
#
loop_
_entity_poly.entity_id
_entity_poly.type
_entity_poly.pdbx_seq_one_letter_code
_entity_poly.pdbx_strand_id
1 'polypeptide(L)'
;MARWETLMARDGHEFAAYLAPAQGTPRGAIVVLQEIFGVNEHIRSVAEQYAAAGFLAIAPALFDRIGRNIELGYGPKDMEQGTGYRLQVTDAKALLDIGAAVNVVRHAGRVALVGYCWGGQMCWIGAGALPVQAAVGYYTSRVWEKLERVPTCPILLHYGERDQNIPPERIEQVRAASPAAQIFMYPADHGFNCSARASYDAPSAALAWQRTQDFLKQHIG
;
A
#
# COMPACT_ATOMS: atom_id res chain seq x y z
N MET A 1 14.99 -9.63 -13.26
CA MET A 1 13.64 -9.46 -13.84
C MET A 1 12.62 -9.67 -12.73
N ALA A 2 11.51 -8.94 -12.80
CA ALA A 2 10.40 -9.13 -11.87
C ALA A 2 9.79 -10.54 -12.05
N ARG A 3 9.27 -11.12 -10.96
CA ARG A 3 8.74 -12.48 -10.94
C ARG A 3 7.79 -12.71 -9.77
N TRP A 4 7.00 -13.75 -9.86
CA TRP A 4 6.23 -14.25 -8.75
C TRP A 4 7.06 -15.17 -7.86
N GLU A 5 6.92 -15.02 -6.54
CA GLU A 5 7.51 -15.85 -5.50
C GLU A 5 6.37 -16.45 -4.65
N THR A 6 6.62 -17.61 -4.08
CA THR A 6 5.73 -18.18 -3.05
C THR A 6 6.30 -17.88 -1.67
N LEU A 7 5.52 -17.25 -0.82
CA LEU A 7 5.86 -16.94 0.56
C LEU A 7 5.01 -17.76 1.52
N MET A 8 5.48 -17.88 2.76
CA MET A 8 4.74 -18.52 3.84
C MET A 8 4.60 -17.57 5.03
N ALA A 9 3.39 -17.31 5.44
CA ALA A 9 3.08 -16.57 6.66
C ALA A 9 3.29 -17.44 7.91
N ARG A 10 3.38 -16.80 9.09
CA ARG A 10 3.65 -17.50 10.36
C ARG A 10 2.59 -18.52 10.76
N ASP A 11 1.38 -18.39 10.24
CA ASP A 11 0.28 -19.33 10.46
C ASP A 11 0.26 -20.50 9.46
N GLY A 12 1.33 -20.65 8.65
CA GLY A 12 1.47 -21.70 7.64
C GLY A 12 0.71 -21.43 6.33
N HIS A 13 0.12 -20.25 6.16
CA HIS A 13 -0.53 -19.89 4.90
C HIS A 13 0.51 -19.59 3.83
N GLU A 14 0.42 -20.32 2.70
CA GLU A 14 1.21 -20.04 1.51
C GLU A 14 0.47 -19.06 0.59
N PHE A 15 1.17 -18.05 0.09
CA PHE A 15 0.62 -17.05 -0.81
C PHE A 15 1.66 -16.56 -1.83
N ALA A 16 1.18 -16.03 -2.95
CA ALA A 16 2.03 -15.45 -3.97
C ALA A 16 2.43 -14.02 -3.61
N ALA A 17 3.61 -13.60 -4.04
CA ALA A 17 4.05 -12.21 -3.97
C ALA A 17 4.80 -11.83 -5.24
N TYR A 18 4.52 -10.66 -5.80
CA TYR A 18 5.23 -10.14 -6.96
C TYR A 18 6.47 -9.40 -6.53
N LEU A 19 7.65 -9.93 -6.86
CA LEU A 19 8.95 -9.37 -6.51
C LEU A 19 9.55 -8.63 -7.72
N ALA A 20 9.86 -7.36 -7.55
CA ALA A 20 10.54 -6.52 -8.52
C ALA A 20 11.90 -6.08 -7.96
N PRO A 21 13.02 -6.65 -8.45
CA PRO A 21 14.36 -6.34 -7.96
C PRO A 21 14.82 -4.95 -8.42
N ALA A 22 15.53 -4.24 -7.54
CA ALA A 22 16.16 -2.97 -7.87
C ALA A 22 17.18 -3.13 -9.01
N GLN A 23 17.40 -2.06 -9.75
CA GLN A 23 18.53 -1.96 -10.66
C GLN A 23 19.77 -1.58 -9.86
N GLY A 24 20.71 -2.53 -9.70
CA GLY A 24 21.92 -2.33 -8.89
C GLY A 24 21.70 -2.65 -7.40
N THR A 25 22.53 -2.03 -6.53
CA THR A 25 22.41 -2.21 -5.07
C THR A 25 21.15 -1.51 -4.56
N PRO A 26 20.24 -2.22 -3.87
CA PRO A 26 19.04 -1.62 -3.34
C PRO A 26 19.34 -0.50 -2.32
N ARG A 27 18.57 0.58 -2.39
CA ARG A 27 18.59 1.67 -1.40
C ARG A 27 17.84 1.32 -0.12
N GLY A 28 17.00 0.30 -0.19
CA GLY A 28 16.10 -0.19 0.84
C GLY A 28 15.03 -1.07 0.19
N ALA A 29 13.96 -1.36 0.90
CA ALA A 29 12.88 -2.20 0.37
C ALA A 29 11.49 -1.56 0.55
N ILE A 30 10.60 -1.88 -0.38
CA ILE A 30 9.20 -1.43 -0.39
C ILE A 30 8.28 -2.65 -0.44
N VAL A 31 7.34 -2.74 0.51
CA VAL A 31 6.20 -3.66 0.42
C VAL A 31 5.02 -2.87 -0.12
N VAL A 32 4.60 -3.18 -1.34
CA VAL A 32 3.47 -2.53 -2.04
C VAL A 32 2.18 -3.25 -1.70
N LEU A 33 1.22 -2.54 -1.13
CA LEU A 33 -0.05 -3.12 -0.67
C LEU A 33 -1.19 -2.74 -1.61
N GLN A 34 -1.85 -3.78 -2.10
CA GLN A 34 -2.91 -3.73 -3.09
C GLN A 34 -4.16 -2.94 -2.64
N GLU A 35 -4.90 -2.45 -3.61
CA GLU A 35 -6.29 -2.04 -3.44
C GLU A 35 -7.20 -3.28 -3.23
N ILE A 36 -8.50 -3.13 -3.40
CA ILE A 36 -9.46 -4.25 -3.36
C ILE A 36 -9.52 -5.06 -4.68
N PHE A 37 -8.53 -4.92 -5.55
CA PHE A 37 -8.52 -5.53 -6.89
C PHE A 37 -7.44 -6.61 -7.07
N GLY A 38 -6.74 -6.99 -5.99
CA GLY A 38 -5.64 -7.95 -6.05
C GLY A 38 -4.32 -7.32 -6.51
N VAL A 39 -3.29 -8.15 -6.69
CA VAL A 39 -2.00 -7.75 -7.27
C VAL A 39 -2.12 -7.75 -8.80
N ASN A 40 -3.01 -6.89 -9.30
CA ASN A 40 -3.29 -6.72 -10.71
C ASN A 40 -2.15 -5.98 -11.44
N GLU A 41 -2.32 -5.74 -12.75
CA GLU A 41 -1.31 -5.08 -13.58
C GLU A 41 -0.86 -3.71 -13.02
N HIS A 42 -1.80 -2.90 -12.49
CA HIS A 42 -1.45 -1.63 -11.87
C HIS A 42 -0.53 -1.80 -10.66
N ILE A 43 -0.84 -2.68 -9.73
CA ILE A 43 -0.02 -2.91 -8.53
C ILE A 43 1.35 -3.48 -8.90
N ARG A 44 1.42 -4.36 -9.91
CA ARG A 44 2.71 -4.84 -10.43
C ARG A 44 3.53 -3.71 -11.05
N SER A 45 2.91 -2.84 -11.86
CA SER A 45 3.59 -1.68 -12.43
C SER A 45 4.11 -0.71 -11.36
N VAL A 46 3.35 -0.53 -10.27
CA VAL A 46 3.79 0.26 -9.11
C VAL A 46 5.02 -0.37 -8.45
N ALA A 47 5.04 -1.68 -8.23
CA ALA A 47 6.22 -2.36 -7.70
C ALA A 47 7.44 -2.18 -8.61
N GLU A 48 7.26 -2.25 -9.92
CA GLU A 48 8.31 -2.00 -10.92
C GLU A 48 8.79 -0.54 -10.93
N GLN A 49 7.90 0.44 -10.70
CA GLN A 49 8.28 1.86 -10.55
C GLN A 49 9.18 2.06 -9.34
N TYR A 50 8.89 1.43 -8.19
CA TYR A 50 9.78 1.48 -7.03
C TYR A 50 11.10 0.76 -7.29
N ALA A 51 11.08 -0.35 -8.03
CA ALA A 51 12.29 -1.05 -8.45
C ALA A 51 13.17 -0.18 -9.36
N ALA A 52 12.57 0.54 -10.30
CA ALA A 52 13.26 1.52 -11.15
C ALA A 52 13.83 2.71 -10.35
N ALA A 53 13.16 3.10 -9.24
CA ALA A 53 13.64 4.11 -8.30
C ALA A 53 14.74 3.59 -7.35
N GLY A 54 15.19 2.35 -7.50
CA GLY A 54 16.32 1.78 -6.76
C GLY A 54 15.94 1.02 -5.48
N PHE A 55 14.69 0.64 -5.29
CA PHE A 55 14.26 -0.17 -4.14
C PHE A 55 14.02 -1.63 -4.54
N LEU A 56 14.26 -2.56 -3.62
CA LEU A 56 13.71 -3.91 -3.76
C LEU A 56 12.22 -3.85 -3.43
N ALA A 57 11.34 -4.09 -4.40
CA ALA A 57 9.90 -3.99 -4.19
C ALA A 57 9.22 -5.37 -4.21
N ILE A 58 8.22 -5.56 -3.33
CA ILE A 58 7.43 -6.79 -3.27
C ILE A 58 5.96 -6.44 -3.03
N ALA A 59 5.05 -7.10 -3.76
CA ALA A 59 3.61 -6.94 -3.58
C ALA A 59 2.97 -8.29 -3.19
N PRO A 60 2.61 -8.51 -1.89
CA PRO A 60 1.95 -9.72 -1.43
C PRO A 60 0.50 -9.80 -1.93
N ALA A 61 0.10 -10.97 -2.45
CA ALA A 61 -1.28 -11.22 -2.89
C ALA A 61 -2.17 -11.54 -1.67
N LEU A 62 -2.69 -10.49 -1.02
CA LEU A 62 -3.46 -10.61 0.22
C LEU A 62 -4.78 -11.37 0.04
N PHE A 63 -5.29 -11.46 -1.18
CA PHE A 63 -6.49 -12.24 -1.51
C PHE A 63 -6.23 -13.74 -1.67
N ASP A 64 -4.99 -14.20 -1.64
CA ASP A 64 -4.67 -15.63 -1.64
C ASP A 64 -5.20 -16.36 -0.39
N ARG A 65 -5.61 -15.60 0.64
CA ARG A 65 -6.40 -16.08 1.78
C ARG A 65 -7.79 -16.59 1.40
N ILE A 66 -8.28 -16.24 0.22
CA ILE A 66 -9.61 -16.57 -0.28
C ILE A 66 -9.49 -17.50 -1.50
N GLY A 67 -8.64 -17.13 -2.44
CA GLY A 67 -8.40 -17.85 -3.69
C GLY A 67 -7.18 -17.32 -4.39
N ARG A 68 -6.53 -18.18 -5.17
CA ARG A 68 -5.33 -17.84 -5.94
C ARG A 68 -5.67 -17.03 -7.18
N ASN A 69 -4.70 -16.20 -7.61
CA ASN A 69 -4.75 -15.46 -8.87
C ASN A 69 -5.97 -14.52 -8.98
N ILE A 70 -6.38 -13.90 -7.87
CA ILE A 70 -7.44 -12.90 -7.88
C ILE A 70 -6.87 -11.59 -8.39
N GLU A 71 -7.19 -11.26 -9.64
CA GLU A 71 -6.88 -10.00 -10.31
C GLU A 71 -8.16 -9.44 -10.93
N LEU A 72 -8.63 -8.31 -10.39
CA LEU A 72 -9.85 -7.64 -10.84
C LEU A 72 -9.53 -6.38 -11.64
N GLY A 73 -10.44 -6.01 -12.51
CA GLY A 73 -10.48 -4.71 -13.16
C GLY A 73 -11.05 -3.62 -12.25
N TYR A 74 -11.52 -2.52 -12.86
CA TYR A 74 -12.02 -1.35 -12.14
C TYR A 74 -13.49 -1.05 -12.46
N GLY A 75 -14.20 -2.00 -13.05
CA GLY A 75 -15.63 -1.88 -13.35
C GLY A 75 -16.50 -2.02 -12.09
N PRO A 76 -17.81 -1.68 -12.20
CA PRO A 76 -18.73 -1.79 -11.06
C PRO A 76 -18.81 -3.20 -10.45
N LYS A 77 -18.80 -4.25 -11.29
CA LYS A 77 -18.79 -5.65 -10.82
C LYS A 77 -17.49 -6.01 -10.10
N ASP A 78 -16.35 -5.55 -10.61
CA ASP A 78 -15.05 -5.76 -9.97
C ASP A 78 -14.99 -5.07 -8.60
N MET A 79 -15.57 -3.86 -8.49
CA MET A 79 -15.68 -3.11 -7.24
C MET A 79 -16.51 -3.87 -6.21
N GLU A 80 -17.67 -4.39 -6.59
CA GLU A 80 -18.54 -5.19 -5.73
C GLU A 80 -17.82 -6.47 -5.25
N GLN A 81 -17.20 -7.19 -6.19
CA GLN A 81 -16.48 -8.43 -5.91
C GLN A 81 -15.26 -8.18 -5.02
N GLY A 82 -14.46 -7.17 -5.33
CA GLY A 82 -13.30 -6.80 -4.53
C GLY A 82 -13.66 -6.36 -3.11
N THR A 83 -14.77 -5.64 -2.96
CA THR A 83 -15.33 -5.30 -1.64
C THR A 83 -15.71 -6.57 -0.87
N GLY A 84 -16.38 -7.52 -1.51
CA GLY A 84 -16.75 -8.82 -0.93
C GLY A 84 -15.52 -9.62 -0.49
N TYR A 85 -14.47 -9.63 -1.28
CA TYR A 85 -13.19 -10.27 -0.92
C TYR A 85 -12.51 -9.57 0.25
N ARG A 86 -12.44 -8.23 0.23
CA ARG A 86 -11.87 -7.44 1.33
C ARG A 86 -12.51 -7.78 2.67
N LEU A 87 -13.83 -7.98 2.71
CA LEU A 87 -14.57 -8.30 3.93
C LEU A 87 -14.25 -9.69 4.50
N GLN A 88 -13.76 -10.61 3.68
CA GLN A 88 -13.38 -11.97 4.09
C GLN A 88 -11.94 -12.06 4.63
N VAL A 89 -11.08 -11.09 4.32
CA VAL A 89 -9.69 -11.04 4.83
C VAL A 89 -9.65 -10.16 6.07
N THR A 90 -9.39 -10.76 7.24
CA THR A 90 -9.22 -10.00 8.48
C THR A 90 -7.90 -9.24 8.49
N ASP A 91 -7.86 -8.07 9.17
CA ASP A 91 -6.63 -7.28 9.32
C ASP A 91 -5.48 -8.11 9.93
N ALA A 92 -5.79 -9.00 10.88
CA ALA A 92 -4.80 -9.88 11.50
C ALA A 92 -4.16 -10.84 10.49
N LYS A 93 -4.94 -11.46 9.60
CA LYS A 93 -4.44 -12.35 8.55
C LYS A 93 -3.63 -11.58 7.50
N ALA A 94 -4.11 -10.42 7.06
CA ALA A 94 -3.36 -9.57 6.15
C ALA A 94 -2.01 -9.14 6.74
N LEU A 95 -1.95 -8.79 8.04
CA LEU A 95 -0.70 -8.45 8.72
C LEU A 95 0.29 -9.61 8.77
N LEU A 96 -0.15 -10.86 8.87
CA LEU A 96 0.74 -12.02 8.81
C LEU A 96 1.42 -12.14 7.44
N ASP A 97 0.67 -11.93 6.36
CA ASP A 97 1.19 -11.99 4.99
C ASP A 97 2.12 -10.80 4.70
N ILE A 98 1.73 -9.59 5.12
CA ILE A 98 2.58 -8.39 5.01
C ILE A 98 3.87 -8.58 5.81
N GLY A 99 3.79 -9.12 7.02
CA GLY A 99 4.96 -9.41 7.85
C GLY A 99 5.91 -10.43 7.22
N ALA A 100 5.39 -11.45 6.53
CA ALA A 100 6.20 -12.37 5.76
C ALA A 100 6.90 -11.67 4.59
N ALA A 101 6.20 -10.80 3.85
CA ALA A 101 6.81 -10.01 2.78
C ALA A 101 7.91 -9.07 3.31
N VAL A 102 7.69 -8.37 4.44
CA VAL A 102 8.70 -7.56 5.13
C VAL A 102 9.95 -8.39 5.45
N ASN A 103 9.77 -9.59 6.00
CA ASN A 103 10.89 -10.45 6.37
C ASN A 103 11.72 -10.90 5.15
N VAL A 104 11.08 -11.13 4.00
CA VAL A 104 11.77 -11.54 2.77
C VAL A 104 12.65 -10.42 2.22
N VAL A 105 12.17 -9.17 2.25
CA VAL A 105 12.90 -8.05 1.62
C VAL A 105 13.83 -7.29 2.56
N ARG A 106 13.79 -7.54 3.88
CA ARG A 106 14.60 -6.80 4.89
C ARG A 106 16.12 -6.90 4.69
N HIS A 107 16.59 -7.89 3.93
CA HIS A 107 18.02 -8.01 3.59
C HIS A 107 18.52 -6.88 2.69
N ALA A 108 17.63 -6.17 2.00
CA ALA A 108 17.94 -5.03 1.15
C ALA A 108 18.10 -3.70 1.92
N GLY A 109 17.93 -3.71 3.25
CA GLY A 109 18.07 -2.53 4.09
C GLY A 109 16.79 -2.21 4.87
N ARG A 110 16.54 -0.91 5.10
CA ARG A 110 15.31 -0.42 5.75
C ARG A 110 14.09 -0.70 4.87
N VAL A 111 12.95 -0.98 5.50
CA VAL A 111 11.72 -1.36 4.80
C VAL A 111 10.64 -0.29 5.03
N ALA A 112 9.96 0.11 3.96
CA ALA A 112 8.72 0.89 4.05
C ALA A 112 7.53 0.10 3.49
N LEU A 113 6.32 0.41 4.01
CA LEU A 113 5.06 0.01 3.41
C LEU A 113 4.57 1.13 2.50
N VAL A 114 4.07 0.79 1.33
CA VAL A 114 3.35 1.73 0.47
C VAL A 114 2.05 1.08 0.02
N GLY A 115 0.91 1.70 0.32
CA GLY A 115 -0.38 1.08 0.06
C GLY A 115 -1.42 2.03 -0.52
N TYR A 116 -2.35 1.44 -1.25
CA TYR A 116 -3.38 2.13 -2.02
C TYR A 116 -4.77 1.71 -1.51
N CYS A 117 -5.67 2.66 -1.27
CA CYS A 117 -7.03 2.40 -0.79
C CYS A 117 -7.03 1.52 0.48
N TRP A 118 -7.50 0.27 0.41
CA TRP A 118 -7.39 -0.72 1.50
C TRP A 118 -5.93 -0.99 1.90
N GLY A 119 -5.03 -1.10 0.94
CA GLY A 119 -3.60 -1.23 1.22
C GLY A 119 -3.05 -0.05 2.03
N GLY A 120 -3.56 1.16 1.82
CA GLY A 120 -3.25 2.33 2.65
C GLY A 120 -3.70 2.15 4.10
N GLN A 121 -4.90 1.61 4.35
CA GLN A 121 -5.34 1.24 5.70
C GLN A 121 -4.38 0.22 6.34
N MET A 122 -3.94 -0.76 5.56
CA MET A 122 -2.97 -1.75 6.04
C MET A 122 -1.58 -1.14 6.30
N CYS A 123 -1.20 -0.07 5.58
CA CYS A 123 0.00 0.72 5.91
C CYS A 123 -0.11 1.38 7.29
N TRP A 124 -1.26 1.99 7.60
CA TRP A 124 -1.51 2.58 8.92
C TRP A 124 -1.38 1.54 10.03
N ILE A 125 -2.07 0.41 9.90
CA ILE A 125 -2.05 -0.67 10.90
C ILE A 125 -0.65 -1.29 10.99
N GLY A 126 -0.03 -1.56 9.85
CA GLY A 126 1.29 -2.17 9.75
C GLY A 126 2.41 -1.29 10.32
N ALA A 127 2.30 0.03 10.18
CA ALA A 127 3.24 1.00 10.76
C ALA A 127 3.26 0.98 12.30
N GLY A 128 2.19 0.51 12.93
CA GLY A 128 2.13 0.31 14.39
C GLY A 128 2.46 -1.12 14.85
N ALA A 129 2.49 -2.10 13.93
CA ALA A 129 2.54 -3.52 14.28
C ALA A 129 3.74 -4.29 13.71
N LEU A 130 4.40 -3.77 12.68
CA LEU A 130 5.48 -4.45 11.96
C LEU A 130 6.81 -3.68 12.09
N PRO A 131 7.96 -4.36 11.97
CA PRO A 131 9.27 -3.72 12.06
C PRO A 131 9.64 -3.00 10.75
N VAL A 132 8.91 -1.93 10.46
CA VAL A 132 9.11 -1.07 9.28
C VAL A 132 9.55 0.32 9.70
N GLN A 133 10.27 1.04 8.84
CA GLN A 133 10.87 2.33 9.15
C GLN A 133 10.08 3.51 8.60
N ALA A 134 9.14 3.26 7.68
CA ALA A 134 8.25 4.28 7.14
C ALA A 134 6.98 3.64 6.57
N ALA A 135 5.93 4.42 6.41
CA ALA A 135 4.72 3.99 5.70
C ALA A 135 4.15 5.14 4.85
N VAL A 136 3.58 4.79 3.70
CA VAL A 136 2.91 5.73 2.80
C VAL A 136 1.54 5.17 2.41
N GLY A 137 0.50 5.98 2.54
CA GLY A 137 -0.85 5.62 2.13
C GLY A 137 -1.42 6.58 1.10
N TYR A 138 -1.93 6.04 -0.01
CA TYR A 138 -2.64 6.78 -1.04
C TYR A 138 -4.15 6.55 -0.91
N TYR A 139 -4.94 7.63 -0.89
CA TYR A 139 -6.40 7.59 -0.73
C TYR A 139 -6.85 6.51 0.27
N THR A 140 -6.25 6.58 1.44
CA THR A 140 -6.29 5.55 2.48
C THR A 140 -7.70 5.40 3.04
N SER A 141 -8.36 4.29 2.70
CA SER A 141 -9.75 4.04 3.11
C SER A 141 -9.86 3.65 4.57
N ARG A 142 -10.92 4.09 5.25
CA ARG A 142 -11.41 3.60 6.54
C ARG A 142 -10.36 3.56 7.68
N VAL A 143 -9.32 4.37 7.61
CA VAL A 143 -8.33 4.49 8.71
C VAL A 143 -9.00 4.97 10.00
N TRP A 144 -10.03 5.81 9.89
CA TRP A 144 -10.80 6.29 11.05
C TRP A 144 -11.48 5.18 11.88
N GLU A 145 -11.54 3.96 11.37
CA GLU A 145 -12.01 2.77 12.11
C GLU A 145 -10.88 2.03 12.84
N LYS A 146 -9.65 2.53 12.73
CA LYS A 146 -8.42 1.91 13.23
C LYS A 146 -7.51 2.90 13.96
N LEU A 147 -8.06 3.99 14.47
CA LEU A 147 -7.28 5.06 15.11
C LEU A 147 -6.56 4.61 16.38
N GLU A 148 -7.01 3.53 17.01
CA GLU A 148 -6.32 2.89 18.14
C GLU A 148 -4.99 2.23 17.73
N ARG A 149 -4.77 2.01 16.44
CA ARG A 149 -3.54 1.44 15.86
C ARG A 149 -2.59 2.53 15.40
N VAL A 150 -2.16 3.37 16.34
CA VAL A 150 -1.29 4.52 16.02
C VAL A 150 0.03 4.06 15.40
N PRO A 151 0.46 4.65 14.25
CA PRO A 151 1.77 4.39 13.66
C PRO A 151 2.91 4.67 14.64
N THR A 152 3.90 3.79 14.71
CA THR A 152 5.12 3.94 15.52
C THR A 152 6.35 4.35 14.68
N CYS A 153 6.19 4.46 13.37
CA CYS A 153 7.17 5.03 12.46
C CYS A 153 6.58 6.21 11.69
N PRO A 154 7.41 7.05 11.03
CA PRO A 154 6.92 8.12 10.16
C PRO A 154 5.91 7.61 9.13
N ILE A 155 4.81 8.36 8.96
CA ILE A 155 3.77 8.04 7.97
C ILE A 155 3.42 9.26 7.13
N LEU A 156 3.25 9.02 5.83
CA LEU A 156 2.82 9.99 4.82
C LEU A 156 1.50 9.54 4.21
N LEU A 157 0.51 10.43 4.15
CA LEU A 157 -0.82 10.14 3.61
C LEU A 157 -1.19 11.13 2.50
N HIS A 158 -1.68 10.61 1.38
CA HIS A 158 -2.15 11.38 0.22
C HIS A 158 -3.65 11.18 0.05
N TYR A 159 -4.42 12.28 0.08
CA TYR A 159 -5.88 12.26 -0.06
C TYR A 159 -6.36 13.16 -1.19
N GLY A 160 -7.44 12.76 -1.85
CA GLY A 160 -8.16 13.58 -2.81
C GLY A 160 -9.21 14.47 -2.12
N GLU A 161 -9.28 15.76 -2.50
CA GLU A 161 -10.28 16.70 -1.99
C GLU A 161 -11.69 16.38 -2.48
N ARG A 162 -11.82 15.69 -3.63
CA ARG A 162 -13.08 15.27 -4.23
C ARG A 162 -13.45 13.82 -3.95
N ASP A 163 -12.68 13.13 -3.09
CA ASP A 163 -12.90 11.73 -2.75
C ASP A 163 -14.17 11.54 -1.92
N GLN A 164 -15.25 11.09 -2.57
CA GLN A 164 -16.55 10.86 -1.93
C GLN A 164 -16.54 9.70 -0.91
N ASN A 165 -15.50 8.86 -0.92
CA ASN A 165 -15.37 7.73 0.01
C ASN A 165 -14.66 8.14 1.32
N ILE A 166 -14.00 9.30 1.34
CA ILE A 166 -13.19 9.78 2.47
C ILE A 166 -13.58 11.21 2.82
N PRO A 167 -14.64 11.40 3.60
CA PRO A 167 -15.09 12.72 4.00
C PRO A 167 -14.03 13.53 4.77
N PRO A 168 -13.95 14.86 4.61
CA PRO A 168 -12.93 15.70 5.25
C PRO A 168 -12.83 15.51 6.76
N GLU A 169 -13.97 15.35 7.45
CA GLU A 169 -14.02 15.13 8.90
C GLU A 169 -13.31 13.83 9.33
N ARG A 170 -13.25 12.82 8.44
CA ARG A 170 -12.51 11.60 8.70
C ARG A 170 -10.99 11.80 8.59
N ILE A 171 -10.56 12.67 7.68
CA ILE A 171 -9.14 13.05 7.56
C ILE A 171 -8.69 13.81 8.81
N GLU A 172 -9.54 14.71 9.34
CA GLU A 172 -9.24 15.42 10.58
C GLU A 172 -9.16 14.49 11.80
N GLN A 173 -9.98 13.41 11.85
CA GLN A 173 -9.84 12.38 12.87
C GLN A 173 -8.48 11.66 12.78
N VAL A 174 -8.02 11.34 11.57
CA VAL A 174 -6.70 10.73 11.33
C VAL A 174 -5.58 11.68 11.77
N ARG A 175 -5.69 12.97 11.43
CA ARG A 175 -4.74 14.01 11.83
C ARG A 175 -4.67 14.16 13.36
N ALA A 176 -5.82 14.14 14.03
CA ALA A 176 -5.89 14.22 15.49
C ALA A 176 -5.27 12.99 16.17
N ALA A 177 -5.47 11.79 15.61
CA ALA A 177 -4.93 10.55 16.17
C ALA A 177 -3.40 10.41 15.99
N SER A 178 -2.84 11.01 14.94
CA SER A 178 -1.40 11.02 14.68
C SER A 178 -0.93 12.39 14.21
N PRO A 179 -0.69 13.33 15.13
CA PRO A 179 -0.25 14.69 14.78
C PRO A 179 1.09 14.74 14.02
N ALA A 180 1.90 13.70 14.13
CA ALA A 180 3.17 13.56 13.41
C ALA A 180 3.00 13.04 11.97
N ALA A 181 1.81 12.59 11.58
CA ALA A 181 1.54 12.15 10.21
C ALA A 181 1.61 13.32 9.23
N GLN A 182 2.35 13.14 8.14
CA GLN A 182 2.34 14.10 7.03
C GLN A 182 1.11 13.81 6.16
N ILE A 183 0.22 14.79 5.98
CA ILE A 183 -1.00 14.64 5.20
C ILE A 183 -1.04 15.70 4.11
N PHE A 184 -1.14 15.25 2.85
CA PHE A 184 -1.29 16.11 1.69
C PHE A 184 -2.63 15.90 1.00
N MET A 185 -3.25 17.00 0.63
CA MET A 185 -4.50 17.06 -0.14
C MET A 185 -4.23 17.38 -1.59
N TYR A 186 -5.03 16.82 -2.50
CA TYR A 186 -4.91 17.00 -3.94
C TYR A 186 -6.29 17.30 -4.56
N PRO A 187 -6.40 18.16 -5.59
CA PRO A 187 -7.66 18.40 -6.28
C PRO A 187 -8.04 17.18 -7.16
N ALA A 188 -8.25 16.04 -6.57
CA ALA A 188 -8.43 14.76 -7.22
C ALA A 188 -9.49 13.90 -6.51
N ASP A 189 -9.91 12.82 -7.18
CA ASP A 189 -10.86 11.83 -6.67
C ASP A 189 -10.16 10.61 -6.06
N HIS A 190 -10.96 9.65 -5.52
CA HIS A 190 -10.44 8.36 -5.05
C HIS A 190 -9.75 7.59 -6.18
N GLY A 191 -8.55 7.08 -5.93
CA GLY A 191 -7.80 6.32 -6.93
C GLY A 191 -7.04 7.18 -7.94
N PHE A 192 -6.82 8.46 -7.67
CA PHE A 192 -6.17 9.42 -8.56
C PHE A 192 -4.76 8.99 -9.05
N ASN A 193 -4.10 8.09 -8.34
CA ASN A 193 -2.77 7.60 -8.72
C ASN A 193 -2.81 6.39 -9.69
N CYS A 194 -3.98 5.80 -9.93
CA CYS A 194 -4.13 4.64 -10.80
C CYS A 194 -4.45 5.05 -12.24
N SER A 195 -3.48 4.93 -13.15
CA SER A 195 -3.65 5.31 -14.56
C SER A 195 -4.69 4.46 -15.33
N ALA A 196 -5.09 3.31 -14.79
CA ALA A 196 -6.13 2.46 -15.37
C ALA A 196 -7.56 2.86 -14.94
N ARG A 197 -7.72 3.86 -14.06
CA ARG A 197 -9.03 4.35 -13.58
C ARG A 197 -9.42 5.66 -14.24
N ALA A 198 -10.73 5.87 -14.42
CA ALA A 198 -11.25 7.14 -14.91
C ALA A 198 -10.96 8.32 -13.97
N SER A 199 -10.71 8.05 -12.69
CA SER A 199 -10.34 9.05 -11.68
C SER A 199 -8.86 9.43 -11.68
N TYR A 200 -8.06 8.90 -12.61
CA TYR A 200 -6.64 9.25 -12.72
C TYR A 200 -6.44 10.74 -12.92
N ASP A 201 -5.61 11.36 -12.08
CA ASP A 201 -5.22 12.76 -12.19
C ASP A 201 -3.70 12.85 -12.27
N ALA A 202 -3.18 13.01 -13.48
CA ALA A 202 -1.75 12.97 -13.75
C ALA A 202 -0.93 14.00 -12.96
N PRO A 203 -1.37 15.29 -12.81
CA PRO A 203 -0.65 16.26 -12.00
C PRO A 203 -0.59 15.87 -10.52
N SER A 204 -1.73 15.43 -9.95
CA SER A 204 -1.79 14.99 -8.55
C SER A 204 -0.95 13.74 -8.31
N ALA A 205 -1.00 12.76 -9.22
CA ALA A 205 -0.19 11.54 -9.16
C ALA A 205 1.30 11.85 -9.21
N ALA A 206 1.74 12.73 -10.12
CA ALA A 206 3.14 13.14 -10.22
C ALA A 206 3.66 13.84 -8.96
N LEU A 207 2.87 14.77 -8.42
CA LEU A 207 3.23 15.48 -7.19
C LEU A 207 3.24 14.56 -5.97
N ALA A 208 2.28 13.64 -5.86
CA ALA A 208 2.25 12.64 -4.79
C ALA A 208 3.46 11.69 -4.89
N TRP A 209 3.82 11.26 -6.10
CA TRP A 209 5.02 10.46 -6.33
C TRP A 209 6.29 11.18 -5.87
N GLN A 210 6.49 12.45 -6.27
CA GLN A 210 7.64 13.24 -5.85
C GLN A 210 7.74 13.32 -4.32
N ARG A 211 6.64 13.68 -3.63
CA ARG A 211 6.58 13.74 -2.17
C ARG A 211 6.88 12.40 -1.51
N THR A 212 6.38 11.31 -2.10
CA THR A 212 6.68 9.95 -1.64
C THR A 212 8.16 9.64 -1.78
N GLN A 213 8.80 9.97 -2.92
CA GLN A 213 10.23 9.72 -3.12
C GLN A 213 11.09 10.52 -2.13
N ASP A 214 10.75 11.79 -1.88
CA ASP A 214 11.45 12.63 -0.91
C ASP A 214 11.32 12.07 0.51
N PHE A 215 10.11 11.63 0.88
CA PHE A 215 9.85 11.00 2.17
C PHE A 215 10.60 9.67 2.34
N LEU A 216 10.56 8.79 1.34
CA LEU A 216 11.28 7.52 1.36
C LEU A 216 12.80 7.70 1.44
N LYS A 217 13.34 8.67 0.69
CA LYS A 217 14.76 9.03 0.75
C LYS A 217 15.18 9.47 2.15
N GLN A 218 14.33 10.20 2.85
CA GLN A 218 14.62 10.66 4.21
C GLN A 218 14.63 9.51 5.22
N HIS A 219 13.79 8.48 5.05
CA HIS A 219 13.54 7.48 6.08
C HIS A 219 14.15 6.10 5.80
N ILE A 220 14.30 5.73 4.53
CA ILE A 220 14.82 4.39 4.17
C ILE A 220 15.99 4.37 3.19
N GLY A 221 16.40 5.51 2.63
CA GLY A 221 17.63 5.60 1.82
C GLY A 221 17.53 6.35 0.51
#